data_49e8b3ec5e4e0e8c75c1380018251ba3
#
_entry.id   49e8b3ec5e4e0e8c75c1380018251ba3
#
_cell.length_a   1.000
_cell.length_b   1.000
_cell.length_c   1.000
_cell.angle_alpha   90.00
_cell.angle_beta   90.00
_cell.angle_gamma   90.00
#
_symmetry.space_group_name_H-M   'P 1'
#
loop_
_entity.id
_entity.type
_entity.pdbx_description
1 polymer ?
#
loop_
_entity_poly.entity_id
_entity_poly.type
_entity_poly.pdbx_seq_one_letter_code
_entity_poly.pdbx_strand_id
1 'polypeptide(L)'
;VSKVRTATEVDVFVGAQLKVLRKSTGLSQNELANQVGVTFQQIQKYERGTNRIGASRLWSLCQVFNVKPGRFFEGVEKHMAKADTKSSAD
;
A
#
# COMPACT_ATOMS: atom_id res chain seq x y z
N VAL A 1 23.50 -6.52 7.49
CA VAL A 1 22.90 -7.06 6.41
C VAL A 1 21.62 -7.77 6.69
N SER A 2 21.64 -8.46 7.70
CA SER A 2 20.45 -9.14 8.10
C SER A 2 19.35 -8.20 8.49
N LYS A 3 19.61 -6.94 8.52
CA LYS A 3 18.62 -5.96 8.91
C LYS A 3 17.86 -5.39 7.75
N VAL A 4 17.99 -5.97 6.60
CA VAL A 4 17.17 -5.55 5.48
C VAL A 4 15.71 -5.83 5.82
N ARG A 5 14.88 -4.81 5.70
CA ARG A 5 13.45 -4.96 5.92
C ARG A 5 12.86 -5.85 4.88
N THR A 6 11.93 -6.68 5.28
CA THR A 6 11.24 -7.49 4.30
C THR A 6 10.31 -6.60 3.51
N ALA A 7 10.17 -6.94 2.25
CA ALA A 7 9.23 -6.22 1.40
C ALA A 7 7.83 -6.26 1.98
N THR A 8 7.50 -7.35 2.67
CA THR A 8 6.17 -7.56 3.22
C THR A 8 5.72 -6.44 4.16
N GLU A 9 6.62 -5.93 4.98
CA GLU A 9 6.27 -4.87 5.91
C GLU A 9 5.87 -3.58 5.17
N VAL A 10 6.63 -3.25 4.15
CA VAL A 10 6.32 -2.08 3.33
C VAL A 10 5.05 -2.31 2.52
N ASP A 11 4.89 -3.52 2.01
CA ASP A 11 3.70 -3.86 1.23
C ASP A 11 2.43 -3.72 2.07
N VAL A 12 2.49 -4.12 3.33
CA VAL A 12 1.35 -3.97 4.23
C VAL A 12 1.03 -2.49 4.47
N PHE A 13 2.08 -1.70 4.68
CA PHE A 13 1.91 -0.27 4.88
C PHE A 13 1.27 0.40 3.65
N VAL A 14 1.80 0.10 2.48
CA VAL A 14 1.30 0.67 1.23
C VAL A 14 -0.13 0.21 0.96
N GLY A 15 -0.41 -1.06 1.24
CA GLY A 15 -1.76 -1.59 1.08
C GLY A 15 -2.77 -0.88 1.97
N ALA A 16 -2.37 -0.56 3.20
CA ALA A 16 -3.24 0.18 4.11
C ALA A 16 -3.52 1.58 3.57
N GLN A 17 -2.52 2.22 2.97
CA GLN A 17 -2.73 3.54 2.35
C GLN A 17 -3.70 3.44 1.19
N LEU A 18 -3.60 2.38 0.40
CA LEU A 18 -4.54 2.15 -0.69
C LEU A 18 -5.98 2.10 -0.17
N LYS A 19 -6.18 1.36 0.91
CA LYS A 19 -7.51 1.23 1.49
C LYS A 19 -8.04 2.58 1.97
N VAL A 20 -7.19 3.36 2.63
CA VAL A 20 -7.57 4.70 3.10
C VAL A 20 -7.98 5.59 1.94
N LEU A 21 -7.19 5.60 0.88
CA LEU A 21 -7.50 6.42 -0.29
C LEU A 21 -8.79 5.96 -0.97
N ARG A 22 -8.95 4.65 -1.10
CA ARG A 22 -10.15 4.12 -1.72
C ARG A 22 -11.40 4.53 -0.95
N LYS A 23 -11.36 4.36 0.36
CA LYS A 23 -12.51 4.70 1.19
C LYS A 23 -12.79 6.19 1.19
N SER A 24 -11.75 7.00 1.18
CA SER A 24 -11.93 8.45 1.19
C SER A 24 -12.55 8.96 -0.11
N THR A 25 -12.39 8.23 -1.20
CA THR A 25 -13.00 8.59 -2.48
C THR A 25 -14.35 7.92 -2.71
N GLY A 26 -14.78 7.09 -1.76
CA GLY A 26 -16.09 6.45 -1.86
C GLY A 26 -16.16 5.28 -2.81
N LEU A 27 -15.02 4.75 -3.26
CA LEU A 27 -15.03 3.64 -4.19
C LEU A 27 -15.09 2.31 -3.45
N SER A 28 -15.86 1.37 -4.00
CA SER A 28 -15.81 -0.01 -3.53
C SER A 28 -14.57 -0.66 -4.12
N GLN A 29 -14.19 -1.81 -3.55
CA GLN A 29 -13.07 -2.58 -4.11
C GLN A 29 -13.33 -2.97 -5.56
N ASN A 30 -14.57 -3.32 -5.85
CA ASN A 30 -14.96 -3.72 -7.20
C ASN A 30 -14.86 -2.56 -8.18
N GLU A 31 -15.32 -1.39 -7.76
CA GLU A 31 -15.23 -0.20 -8.61
C GLU A 31 -13.78 0.17 -8.89
N LEU A 32 -12.95 0.11 -7.87
CA LEU A 32 -11.54 0.41 -8.06
C LEU A 32 -10.88 -0.60 -8.99
N ALA A 33 -11.20 -1.89 -8.80
CA ALA A 33 -10.66 -2.95 -9.65
C ALA A 33 -10.99 -2.68 -11.11
N ASN A 34 -12.22 -2.30 -11.38
CA ASN A 34 -12.64 -1.99 -12.76
C ASN A 34 -11.85 -0.82 -13.34
N GLN A 35 -11.59 0.18 -12.53
CA GLN A 35 -10.89 1.37 -13.02
C GLN A 35 -9.43 1.12 -13.36
N VAL A 36 -8.78 0.20 -12.64
CA VAL A 36 -7.36 -0.07 -12.90
C VAL A 36 -7.14 -1.39 -13.65
N GLY A 37 -8.20 -2.07 -14.03
CA GLY A 37 -8.09 -3.25 -14.88
C GLY A 37 -7.56 -4.49 -14.17
N VAL A 38 -7.90 -4.66 -12.90
CA VAL A 38 -7.54 -5.88 -12.16
C VAL A 38 -8.81 -6.49 -11.58
N THR A 39 -8.66 -7.65 -10.95
CA THR A 39 -9.81 -8.29 -10.33
C THR A 39 -10.06 -7.72 -8.94
N PHE A 40 -11.28 -7.90 -8.48
CA PHE A 40 -11.67 -7.54 -7.13
C PHE A 40 -10.77 -8.24 -6.09
N GLN A 41 -10.47 -9.52 -6.31
CA GLN A 41 -9.60 -10.26 -5.42
C GLN A 41 -8.20 -9.67 -5.38
N GLN A 42 -7.73 -9.15 -6.49
CA GLN A 42 -6.42 -8.55 -6.54
C GLN A 42 -6.37 -7.28 -5.68
N ILE A 43 -7.43 -6.46 -5.73
CA ILE A 43 -7.52 -5.28 -4.88
C ILE A 43 -7.50 -5.69 -3.40
N GLN A 44 -8.24 -6.74 -3.05
CA GLN A 44 -8.23 -7.24 -1.67
C GLN A 44 -6.83 -7.61 -1.22
N LYS A 45 -6.11 -8.31 -2.07
CA LYS A 45 -4.74 -8.72 -1.73
C LYS A 45 -3.79 -7.55 -1.61
N TYR A 46 -3.95 -6.55 -2.47
CA TYR A 46 -3.16 -5.33 -2.36
C TYR A 46 -3.42 -4.63 -1.02
N GLU A 47 -4.68 -4.50 -0.65
CA GLU A 47 -5.04 -3.78 0.59
C GLU A 47 -4.56 -4.51 1.83
N ARG A 48 -4.46 -5.83 1.77
CA ARG A 48 -3.94 -6.62 2.88
C ARG A 48 -2.42 -6.69 2.90
N GLY A 49 -1.78 -6.31 1.82
CA GLY A 49 -0.34 -6.41 1.70
C GLY A 49 0.15 -7.81 1.42
N THR A 50 -0.76 -8.74 1.07
CA THR A 50 -0.37 -10.10 0.72
C THR A 50 0.20 -10.17 -0.68
N ASN A 51 -0.17 -9.21 -1.53
CA ASN A 51 0.43 -9.05 -2.84
C ASN A 51 1.05 -7.68 -2.96
N ARG A 52 2.22 -7.64 -3.54
CA ARG A 52 2.96 -6.40 -3.75
C ARG A 52 2.34 -5.64 -4.91
N ILE A 53 2.24 -4.32 -4.76
CA ILE A 53 1.79 -3.46 -5.83
C ILE A 53 3.00 -3.06 -6.65
N GLY A 54 3.05 -3.52 -7.90
CA GLY A 54 4.16 -3.16 -8.78
C GLY A 54 4.11 -1.70 -9.16
N ALA A 55 5.23 -1.21 -9.69
CA ALA A 55 5.38 0.21 -9.98
C ALA A 55 4.32 0.73 -10.94
N SER A 56 4.06 0.00 -12.02
CA SER A 56 3.09 0.48 -13.00
C SER A 56 1.66 0.46 -12.45
N ARG A 57 1.36 -0.53 -11.61
CA ARG A 57 0.05 -0.57 -10.98
C ARG A 57 -0.10 0.57 -9.98
N LEU A 58 0.96 0.86 -9.24
CA LEU A 58 0.95 1.97 -8.30
C LEU A 58 0.70 3.29 -9.05
N TRP A 59 1.34 3.46 -10.20
CA TRP A 59 1.14 4.63 -11.02
C TRP A 59 -0.32 4.77 -11.43
N SER A 60 -0.94 3.66 -11.87
CA SER A 60 -2.34 3.67 -12.26
C SER A 60 -3.25 4.07 -11.10
N LEU A 61 -2.96 3.55 -9.91
CA LEU A 61 -3.73 3.91 -8.72
C LEU A 61 -3.60 5.39 -8.38
N CYS A 62 -2.41 5.94 -8.54
CA CYS A 62 -2.20 7.37 -8.33
C CYS A 62 -3.06 8.20 -9.28
N GLN A 63 -3.23 7.74 -10.51
CA GLN A 63 -4.06 8.45 -11.48
C GLN A 63 -5.53 8.43 -11.05
N VAL A 64 -5.99 7.28 -10.59
CA VAL A 64 -7.39 7.16 -10.14
C VAL A 64 -7.68 8.11 -8.98
N PHE A 65 -6.77 8.16 -8.01
CA PHE A 65 -6.98 8.99 -6.82
C PHE A 65 -6.48 10.43 -7.00
N ASN A 66 -5.83 10.72 -8.10
CA ASN A 66 -5.26 12.03 -8.38
C ASN A 66 -4.31 12.45 -7.26
N VAL A 67 -3.40 11.55 -6.92
CA VAL A 67 -2.38 11.81 -5.90
C VAL A 67 -1.01 11.53 -6.48
N LYS A 68 0.01 12.07 -5.84
CA LYS A 68 1.39 11.77 -6.21
C LYS A 68 1.81 10.43 -5.60
N PRO A 69 2.76 9.72 -6.23
CA PRO A 69 3.18 8.42 -5.71
C PRO A 69 3.64 8.45 -4.26
N GLY A 70 4.24 9.56 -3.83
CA GLY A 70 4.70 9.68 -2.45
C GLY A 70 3.59 9.57 -1.43
N ARG A 71 2.36 9.82 -1.83
CA ARG A 71 1.22 9.71 -0.92
C ARG A 71 1.12 8.31 -0.31
N PHE A 72 1.46 7.29 -1.10
CA PHE A 72 1.39 5.91 -0.62
C PHE A 72 2.46 5.59 0.41
N PHE A 73 3.47 6.43 0.51
CA PHE A 73 4.59 6.20 1.43
C PHE A 73 4.62 7.22 2.57
N GLU A 74 3.62 8.09 2.67
CA GLU A 74 3.59 9.09 3.73
C GLU A 74 3.60 8.42 5.10
N GLY A 75 4.59 8.78 5.90
CA GLY A 75 4.71 8.22 7.23
C GLY A 75 5.41 6.89 7.31
N VAL A 76 5.87 6.35 6.18
CA VAL A 76 6.47 5.03 6.17
C VAL A 76 7.76 4.99 7.00
N GLU A 77 8.55 6.04 6.97
CA GLU A 77 9.80 6.07 7.74
C GLU A 77 9.54 5.99 9.23
N LYS A 78 8.56 6.75 9.69
CA LYS A 78 8.19 6.74 11.10
C LYS A 78 7.64 5.37 11.50
N HIS A 79 6.83 4.80 10.65
CA HIS A 79 6.25 3.50 10.90
C HIS A 79 7.34 2.44 11.01
N MET A 80 8.30 2.45 10.09
CA MET A 80 9.38 1.48 10.10
C MET A 80 10.34 1.71 11.26
N ALA A 81 10.58 2.96 11.62
CA ALA A 81 11.43 3.28 12.75
C ALA A 81 10.83 2.78 14.07
N LYS A 82 9.52 2.89 14.19
CA LYS A 82 8.82 2.37 15.36
C LYS A 82 8.98 0.87 15.48
N ALA A 83 8.85 0.18 14.36
CA ALA A 83 9.01 -1.26 14.34
C ALA A 83 10.43 -1.66 14.70
N ASP A 84 11.42 -0.90 14.22
CA ASP A 84 12.81 -1.15 14.54
C ASP A 84 13.08 -0.94 16.03
N THR A 85 12.54 0.14 16.59
CA THR A 85 12.72 0.43 18.01
C THR A 85 12.13 -0.68 18.85
N LYS A 86 10.98 -1.16 18.48
CA LYS A 86 10.33 -2.26 19.16
C LYS A 86 11.18 -3.50 19.10
N SER A 87 11.73 -3.80 17.96
CA SER A 87 12.62 -4.94 17.78
C SER A 87 13.86 -4.82 18.63
N SER A 88 14.41 -3.62 18.70
CA SER A 88 15.65 -3.42 19.42
C SER A 88 15.45 -3.50 20.92
N ALA A 89 14.29 -3.21 21.40
CA ALA A 89 14.02 -3.20 22.81
C ALA A 89 14.14 -4.59 23.40
N ASP A 90 14.06 -5.60 22.58
CA ASP A 90 14.27 -6.95 23.04
C ASP A 90 15.73 -7.25 23.25
#